data_e26dbf792c5fd195ecca96287e604de8
#
_entry.id   e26dbf792c5fd195ecca96287e604de8
#
_cell.length_a   1.000
_cell.length_b   1.000
_cell.length_c   1.000
_cell.angle_alpha   90.00
_cell.angle_beta   90.00
_cell.angle_gamma   90.00
#
_symmetry.space_group_name_H-M   'P 1'
#
loop_
_entity.id
_entity.type
_entity.pdbx_description
1 polymer ?
#
loop_
_entity_poly.entity_id
_entity_poly.type
_entity_poly.pdbx_seq_one_letter_code
_entity_poly.pdbx_strand_id
1 'polypeptide(L)'
;MTCISKSVRRLALLALTVPLILGLFAGSAGAKFGPGHQVNVMTRNLYLGADLTPAIAAKSTKEFVEANGKILRDVTANNFPVRAKGLAKEINKKKPDLVGLQEVALWRTGPPSLEPLLGTAGATATTVRYDYLKELLAQLNKGKKRYRVAVVQPEFDFEAPADENQVPNDGPNGLIKDAEINGRLTMRDAILVRLGSGVVTSHPQKGNFQNMLTVQLSGVEVHVLRGWTALDAKVRGSGKFRFVNTHLEAFDDSSQVPSIRALQAGELVAKGGPATTSLPVVLVGDLNSDDNTVEGGDRQAYQALVKAGMRERSTAKPLGCCLKSSLLAVGAGGSVADFDHQVDHVMTRDPKKVKLVTSAVTGRQPVNGFWDSDHAGLYSSLWLLR
;
A
#
# COMPACT_ATOMS: atom_id res chain seq x y z
N MET A 1 82.31 2.08 25.95
CA MET A 1 82.56 3.40 26.59
C MET A 1 81.27 4.10 26.66
N THR A 2 80.59 3.96 27.75
CA THR A 2 80.33 4.95 28.82
C THR A 2 79.70 6.27 28.29
N CYS A 3 78.45 6.52 28.58
CA CYS A 3 78.09 7.40 29.69
C CYS A 3 76.60 7.38 30.01
N ILE A 4 76.33 7.18 31.29
CA ILE A 4 75.03 7.16 31.93
C ILE A 4 74.61 8.62 32.23
N SER A 5 73.38 9.04 31.96
CA SER A 5 72.83 10.20 32.61
C SER A 5 71.41 9.92 33.10
N LYS A 6 71.23 9.96 34.41
CA LYS A 6 69.99 9.86 35.15
C LYS A 6 69.22 11.13 34.99
N SER A 7 67.94 11.07 34.66
CA SER A 7 67.03 12.20 34.84
C SER A 7 65.73 11.77 35.52
N VAL A 8 65.33 12.54 36.50
CA VAL A 8 64.36 12.32 37.55
C VAL A 8 62.96 12.37 37.00
N ARG A 9 62.13 11.34 37.27
CA ARG A 9 60.68 11.32 36.99
C ARG A 9 59.95 12.19 38.01
N ARG A 10 59.29 13.23 37.52
CA ARG A 10 58.17 13.92 38.23
C ARG A 10 56.86 13.30 37.78
N LEU A 11 56.18 12.62 38.71
CA LEU A 11 54.77 12.22 38.52
C LEU A 11 53.88 13.49 38.58
N ALA A 12 53.23 13.78 37.51
CA ALA A 12 52.08 14.70 37.51
C ALA A 12 50.80 13.86 37.53
N LEU A 13 50.06 13.93 38.63
CA LEU A 13 48.67 13.44 38.71
C LEU A 13 47.78 14.31 37.84
N LEU A 14 47.32 13.80 36.70
CA LEU A 14 46.22 14.39 35.99
C LEU A 14 44.89 13.84 36.57
N ALA A 15 44.16 14.70 37.25
CA ALA A 15 42.78 14.44 37.64
C ALA A 15 41.91 14.49 36.39
N LEU A 16 41.42 13.32 35.94
CA LEU A 16 40.35 13.25 34.89
C LEU A 16 39.02 13.69 35.51
N THR A 17 38.60 14.90 35.23
CA THR A 17 37.20 15.29 35.40
C THR A 17 36.40 14.78 34.22
N VAL A 18 35.59 13.75 34.44
CA VAL A 18 34.56 13.28 33.48
C VAL A 18 33.41 14.26 33.53
N PRO A 19 33.09 14.96 32.43
CA PRO A 19 31.87 15.75 32.39
C PRO A 19 30.66 14.80 32.34
N LEU A 20 29.83 14.84 33.37
CA LEU A 20 28.54 14.20 33.43
C LEU A 20 27.64 14.93 32.39
N ILE A 21 27.56 14.38 31.16
CA ILE A 21 26.60 14.85 30.17
C ILE A 21 25.24 14.38 30.66
N LEU A 22 24.51 15.26 31.35
CA LEU A 22 23.07 15.13 31.53
C LEU A 22 22.45 15.20 30.13
N GLY A 23 22.04 14.05 29.60
CA GLY A 23 21.21 13.96 28.43
C GLY A 23 19.86 14.64 28.71
N LEU A 24 19.72 15.85 28.21
CA LEU A 24 18.44 16.51 28.09
C LEU A 24 17.57 15.62 27.19
N PHE A 25 16.72 14.80 27.78
CA PHE A 25 15.60 14.18 27.07
C PHE A 25 14.78 15.34 26.48
N ALA A 26 14.86 15.47 25.16
CA ALA A 26 14.02 16.41 24.41
C ALA A 26 12.57 16.11 24.80
N GLY A 27 11.97 17.06 25.51
CA GLY A 27 10.58 17.00 25.93
C GLY A 27 9.68 16.71 24.74
N SER A 28 8.74 15.81 24.94
CA SER A 28 7.78 15.36 23.95
C SER A 28 7.09 16.56 23.28
N ALA A 29 7.00 16.54 21.95
CA ALA A 29 6.31 17.53 21.13
C ALA A 29 4.84 17.78 21.54
N GLY A 30 4.29 17.01 22.48
CA GLY A 30 2.94 17.17 23.05
C GLY A 30 2.67 18.50 23.72
N ALA A 31 3.69 19.24 24.12
CA ALA A 31 3.52 20.56 24.74
C ALA A 31 3.03 21.67 23.76
N LYS A 32 3.08 21.44 22.45
CA LYS A 32 2.63 22.41 21.43
C LYS A 32 1.16 22.27 21.04
N PHE A 33 0.49 21.20 21.44
CA PHE A 33 -0.90 20.93 21.07
C PHE A 33 -1.75 20.92 22.35
N GLY A 34 -2.98 21.43 22.29
CA GLY A 34 -3.92 21.39 23.40
C GLY A 34 -4.24 19.93 23.82
N PRO A 35 -5.16 19.74 24.80
CA PRO A 35 -5.55 18.40 25.27
C PRO A 35 -5.95 17.49 24.12
N GLY A 36 -5.36 16.30 24.04
CA GLY A 36 -5.58 15.36 22.95
C GLY A 36 -4.75 14.09 23.11
N HIS A 37 -4.75 13.26 22.08
CA HIS A 37 -3.99 12.00 22.03
C HIS A 37 -3.35 11.78 20.67
N GLN A 38 -2.22 11.13 20.70
CA GLN A 38 -1.51 10.72 19.49
C GLN A 38 -2.14 9.45 18.93
N VAL A 39 -2.30 9.42 17.60
CA VAL A 39 -2.61 8.22 16.82
C VAL A 39 -1.63 8.11 15.66
N ASN A 40 -1.15 6.90 15.44
CA ASN A 40 -0.20 6.60 14.40
C ASN A 40 -0.91 5.85 13.28
N VAL A 41 -0.83 6.35 12.06
CA VAL A 41 -1.48 5.76 10.89
C VAL A 41 -0.47 5.50 9.80
N MET A 42 -0.78 4.56 8.91
CA MET A 42 0.07 4.20 7.78
C MET A 42 -0.80 3.83 6.58
N THR A 43 -0.38 4.21 5.38
CA THR A 43 -0.83 3.61 4.13
C THR A 43 0.27 2.76 3.53
N ARG A 44 -0.10 1.63 2.92
CA ARG A 44 0.84 0.71 2.33
C ARG A 44 0.22 -0.09 1.18
N ASN A 45 0.55 0.29 -0.04
CA ASN A 45 0.31 -0.54 -1.22
C ASN A 45 1.26 -1.74 -1.18
N LEU A 46 0.76 -2.97 -1.37
CA LEU A 46 1.52 -4.22 -1.26
C LEU A 46 2.14 -4.67 -2.58
N TYR A 47 1.77 -4.06 -3.69
CA TYR A 47 2.03 -4.47 -5.06
C TYR A 47 1.52 -5.88 -5.36
N LEU A 48 0.56 -5.99 -6.26
CA LEU A 48 -0.09 -7.26 -6.64
C LEU A 48 0.87 -8.31 -7.22
N GLY A 49 2.07 -7.88 -7.66
CA GLY A 49 3.17 -8.77 -8.04
C GLY A 49 3.47 -8.83 -9.54
N ALA A 50 2.73 -8.12 -10.40
CA ALA A 50 2.96 -8.08 -11.84
C ALA A 50 2.39 -6.82 -12.48
N ASP A 51 2.89 -6.46 -13.65
CA ASP A 51 2.28 -5.48 -14.54
C ASP A 51 1.14 -6.14 -15.34
N LEU A 52 -0.08 -5.62 -15.22
CA LEU A 52 -1.26 -6.12 -15.93
C LEU A 52 -1.44 -5.53 -17.33
N THR A 53 -0.71 -4.46 -17.65
CA THR A 53 -0.83 -3.72 -18.92
C THR A 53 -0.73 -4.62 -20.17
N PRO A 54 0.18 -5.62 -20.22
CA PRO A 54 0.28 -6.49 -21.40
C PRO A 54 -1.01 -7.29 -21.69
N ALA A 55 -1.72 -7.73 -20.65
CA ALA A 55 -2.98 -8.46 -20.83
C ALA A 55 -4.11 -7.51 -21.28
N ILE A 56 -4.12 -6.27 -20.76
CA ILE A 56 -5.09 -5.23 -21.17
C ILE A 56 -4.86 -4.82 -22.63
N ALA A 57 -3.60 -4.74 -23.07
CA ALA A 57 -3.22 -4.31 -24.42
C ALA A 57 -3.29 -5.42 -25.48
N ALA A 58 -3.53 -6.68 -25.10
CA ALA A 58 -3.54 -7.84 -25.99
C ALA A 58 -4.63 -7.70 -27.08
N LYS A 59 -4.25 -7.95 -28.34
CA LYS A 59 -5.11 -7.80 -29.51
C LYS A 59 -5.67 -9.12 -30.02
N SER A 60 -5.23 -10.23 -29.47
CA SER A 60 -5.68 -11.57 -29.81
C SER A 60 -5.78 -12.45 -28.56
N THR A 61 -6.58 -13.52 -28.63
CA THR A 61 -6.68 -14.51 -27.54
C THR A 61 -5.32 -15.13 -27.24
N LYS A 62 -4.49 -15.37 -28.24
CA LYS A 62 -3.14 -15.91 -28.05
C LYS A 62 -2.28 -14.95 -27.25
N GLU A 63 -2.17 -13.67 -27.67
CA GLU A 63 -1.43 -12.67 -26.92
C GLU A 63 -1.95 -12.51 -25.49
N PHE A 64 -3.25 -12.60 -25.29
CA PHE A 64 -3.90 -12.52 -23.97
C PHE A 64 -3.50 -13.69 -23.07
N VAL A 65 -3.50 -14.92 -23.58
CA VAL A 65 -3.08 -16.13 -22.87
C VAL A 65 -1.59 -16.06 -22.50
N GLU A 66 -0.72 -15.68 -23.45
CA GLU A 66 0.71 -15.48 -23.21
C GLU A 66 0.99 -14.40 -22.16
N ALA A 67 0.27 -13.26 -22.23
CA ALA A 67 0.40 -12.17 -21.27
C ALA A 67 -0.03 -12.59 -19.86
N ASN A 68 -1.13 -13.34 -19.72
CA ASN A 68 -1.57 -13.89 -18.44
C ASN A 68 -0.56 -14.89 -17.86
N GLY A 69 0.05 -15.72 -18.72
CA GLY A 69 1.14 -16.61 -18.32
C GLY A 69 2.35 -15.84 -17.78
N LYS A 70 2.74 -14.77 -18.48
CA LYS A 70 3.81 -13.87 -17.99
C LYS A 70 3.45 -13.24 -16.65
N ILE A 71 2.22 -12.78 -16.46
CA ILE A 71 1.74 -12.23 -15.18
C ILE A 71 1.92 -13.26 -14.06
N LEU A 72 1.53 -14.53 -14.25
CA LEU A 72 1.69 -15.57 -13.24
C LEU A 72 3.17 -15.86 -12.92
N ARG A 73 4.04 -15.85 -13.94
CA ARG A 73 5.51 -15.98 -13.74
C ARG A 73 6.07 -14.81 -12.94
N ASP A 74 5.68 -13.57 -13.27
CA ASP A 74 6.14 -12.36 -12.58
C ASP A 74 5.69 -12.35 -11.10
N VAL A 75 4.44 -12.72 -10.82
CA VAL A 75 3.91 -12.88 -9.46
C VAL A 75 4.75 -13.88 -8.67
N THR A 76 5.14 -14.99 -9.30
CA THR A 76 6.00 -16.00 -8.67
C THR A 76 7.41 -15.47 -8.43
N ALA A 77 8.00 -14.81 -9.42
CA ALA A 77 9.35 -14.23 -9.34
C ALA A 77 9.43 -13.13 -8.26
N ASN A 78 8.38 -12.32 -8.11
CA ASN A 78 8.27 -11.26 -7.11
C ASN A 78 7.99 -11.78 -5.68
N ASN A 79 7.84 -13.07 -5.49
CA ASN A 79 7.95 -13.83 -4.24
C ASN A 79 7.35 -13.14 -3.01
N PHE A 80 6.01 -12.99 -2.97
CA PHE A 80 5.35 -12.31 -1.86
C PHE A 80 5.67 -12.89 -0.48
N PRO A 81 5.82 -14.23 -0.26
CA PRO A 81 6.25 -14.79 1.02
C PRO A 81 7.55 -14.19 1.59
N VAL A 82 8.48 -13.80 0.72
CA VAL A 82 9.72 -13.10 1.13
C VAL A 82 9.43 -11.64 1.42
N ARG A 83 8.71 -10.94 0.53
CA ARG A 83 8.34 -9.53 0.67
C ARG A 83 7.49 -9.28 1.93
N ALA A 84 6.58 -10.18 2.26
CA ALA A 84 5.76 -10.11 3.48
C ALA A 84 6.59 -10.03 4.78
N LYS A 85 7.81 -10.61 4.80
CA LYS A 85 8.73 -10.48 5.95
C LYS A 85 9.26 -9.07 6.10
N GLY A 86 9.62 -8.42 4.99
CA GLY A 86 10.10 -7.04 4.97
C GLY A 86 8.98 -6.05 5.33
N LEU A 87 7.80 -6.18 4.70
CA LEU A 87 6.59 -5.41 5.02
C LEU A 87 6.23 -5.53 6.52
N ALA A 88 6.25 -6.75 7.07
CA ALA A 88 5.97 -6.96 8.48
C ALA A 88 7.03 -6.33 9.39
N LYS A 89 8.32 -6.37 9.02
CA LYS A 89 9.41 -5.72 9.75
C LYS A 89 9.23 -4.20 9.76
N GLU A 90 8.88 -3.61 8.62
CA GLU A 90 8.59 -2.20 8.44
C GLU A 90 7.43 -1.75 9.34
N ILE A 91 6.27 -2.40 9.22
CA ILE A 91 5.06 -2.08 9.99
C ILE A 91 5.31 -2.30 11.50
N ASN A 92 5.94 -3.41 11.89
CA ASN A 92 6.26 -3.68 13.30
C ASN A 92 7.29 -2.70 13.89
N LYS A 93 8.18 -2.12 13.08
CA LYS A 93 9.13 -1.08 13.51
C LYS A 93 8.41 0.24 13.77
N LYS A 94 7.51 0.65 12.89
CA LYS A 94 6.75 1.91 13.00
C LYS A 94 5.59 1.83 13.98
N LYS A 95 5.02 0.64 14.18
CA LYS A 95 3.91 0.35 15.09
C LYS A 95 2.71 1.27 14.88
N PRO A 96 2.23 1.48 13.63
CA PRO A 96 1.02 2.25 13.41
C PRO A 96 -0.16 1.61 14.14
N ASP A 97 -1.08 2.43 14.65
CA ASP A 97 -2.28 1.98 15.34
C ASP A 97 -3.32 1.46 14.35
N LEU A 98 -3.36 2.11 13.17
CA LEU A 98 -4.21 1.77 12.03
C LEU A 98 -3.35 1.73 10.75
N VAL A 99 -3.57 0.73 9.91
CA VAL A 99 -2.92 0.60 8.60
C VAL A 99 -3.99 0.43 7.53
N GLY A 100 -3.99 1.31 6.52
CA GLY A 100 -4.68 1.07 5.26
C GLY A 100 -3.77 0.31 4.31
N LEU A 101 -4.25 -0.79 3.77
CA LEU A 101 -3.55 -1.62 2.81
C LEU A 101 -4.26 -1.60 1.47
N GLN A 102 -3.50 -1.45 0.39
CA GLN A 102 -3.94 -1.52 -1.00
C GLN A 102 -3.24 -2.69 -1.69
N GLU A 103 -3.80 -3.16 -2.80
CA GLU A 103 -3.29 -4.32 -3.56
C GLU A 103 -3.08 -5.58 -2.71
N VAL A 104 -4.01 -5.85 -1.81
CA VAL A 104 -4.01 -7.05 -0.97
C VAL A 104 -4.46 -8.24 -1.82
N ALA A 105 -3.64 -8.63 -2.80
CA ALA A 105 -3.97 -9.62 -3.81
C ALA A 105 -4.28 -11.01 -3.20
N LEU A 106 -5.24 -11.69 -3.84
CA LEU A 106 -5.49 -13.11 -3.66
C LEU A 106 -5.35 -13.77 -5.03
N TRP A 107 -4.24 -14.44 -5.24
CA TRP A 107 -3.95 -15.21 -6.43
C TRP A 107 -4.37 -16.67 -6.27
N ARG A 108 -5.10 -17.15 -7.27
CA ARG A 108 -5.58 -18.54 -7.35
C ARG A 108 -5.32 -19.12 -8.72
N THR A 109 -5.26 -20.43 -8.81
CA THR A 109 -5.10 -21.17 -10.07
C THR A 109 -6.11 -22.30 -10.14
N GLY A 110 -6.37 -22.78 -11.35
CA GLY A 110 -7.28 -23.88 -11.62
C GLY A 110 -7.15 -24.39 -13.06
N PRO A 111 -7.98 -25.38 -13.46
CA PRO A 111 -7.99 -25.89 -14.82
C PRO A 111 -8.26 -24.78 -15.85
N PRO A 112 -7.62 -24.82 -17.03
CA PRO A 112 -7.79 -23.80 -18.08
C PRO A 112 -9.20 -23.85 -18.67
N SER A 113 -9.87 -22.67 -18.73
CA SER A 113 -11.20 -22.51 -19.30
C SER A 113 -11.42 -21.03 -19.68
N LEU A 114 -12.15 -20.79 -20.78
CA LEU A 114 -12.68 -19.48 -21.16
C LEU A 114 -14.03 -19.17 -20.49
N GLU A 115 -14.73 -20.15 -19.98
CA GLU A 115 -16.10 -19.99 -19.48
C GLU A 115 -16.23 -18.92 -18.37
N PRO A 116 -15.31 -18.84 -17.39
CA PRO A 116 -15.35 -17.77 -16.39
C PRO A 116 -15.20 -16.37 -17.01
N LEU A 117 -14.30 -16.21 -17.99
CA LEU A 117 -14.12 -14.95 -18.71
C LEU A 117 -15.37 -14.56 -19.51
N LEU A 118 -16.02 -15.53 -20.15
CA LEU A 118 -17.23 -15.32 -20.94
C LEU A 118 -18.50 -15.20 -20.08
N GLY A 119 -18.39 -15.41 -18.77
CA GLY A 119 -19.54 -15.39 -17.86
C GLY A 119 -20.52 -16.56 -18.04
N THR A 120 -20.11 -17.63 -18.74
CA THR A 120 -20.94 -18.82 -19.00
C THR A 120 -20.83 -19.89 -17.91
N ALA A 121 -19.81 -19.80 -17.06
CA ALA A 121 -19.66 -20.63 -15.87
C ALA A 121 -19.05 -19.83 -14.72
N GLY A 122 -19.17 -20.39 -13.51
CA GLY A 122 -18.48 -19.84 -12.33
C GLY A 122 -16.97 -20.07 -12.39
N ALA A 123 -16.24 -19.40 -11.47
CA ALA A 123 -14.80 -19.49 -11.38
C ALA A 123 -14.31 -20.93 -11.15
N THR A 124 -13.31 -21.34 -11.92
CA THR A 124 -12.64 -22.66 -11.82
C THR A 124 -11.32 -22.58 -11.06
N ALA A 125 -10.66 -21.41 -11.06
CA ALA A 125 -9.42 -21.16 -10.34
C ALA A 125 -9.70 -20.94 -8.85
N THR A 126 -9.70 -22.03 -8.08
CA THR A 126 -10.02 -22.06 -6.64
C THR A 126 -8.83 -22.40 -5.75
N THR A 127 -7.76 -22.96 -6.30
CA THR A 127 -6.53 -23.30 -5.56
C THR A 127 -5.75 -22.04 -5.23
N VAL A 128 -5.62 -21.72 -3.93
CA VAL A 128 -4.88 -20.53 -3.49
C VAL A 128 -3.39 -20.72 -3.75
N ARG A 129 -2.83 -19.82 -4.54
CA ARG A 129 -1.39 -19.71 -4.80
C ARG A 129 -0.74 -18.76 -3.80
N TYR A 130 -1.28 -17.55 -3.65
CA TYR A 130 -0.85 -16.54 -2.69
C TYR A 130 -2.05 -15.80 -2.10
N ASP A 131 -2.15 -15.74 -0.78
CA ASP A 131 -3.07 -14.85 -0.05
C ASP A 131 -2.25 -13.82 0.73
N TYR A 132 -2.07 -12.65 0.14
CA TYR A 132 -1.24 -11.59 0.68
C TYR A 132 -1.66 -11.15 2.08
N LEU A 133 -2.97 -11.11 2.35
CA LEU A 133 -3.47 -10.73 3.68
C LEU A 133 -3.09 -11.77 4.74
N LYS A 134 -3.31 -13.05 4.42
CA LYS A 134 -3.00 -14.16 5.32
C LYS A 134 -1.49 -14.24 5.60
N GLU A 135 -0.69 -14.11 4.55
CA GLU A 135 0.77 -14.19 4.64
C GLU A 135 1.37 -13.01 5.41
N LEU A 136 0.93 -11.78 5.11
CA LEU A 136 1.37 -10.60 5.84
C LEU A 136 0.99 -10.67 7.32
N LEU A 137 -0.26 -11.07 7.63
CA LEU A 137 -0.70 -11.22 9.02
C LEU A 137 0.10 -12.30 9.77
N ALA A 138 0.44 -13.39 9.11
CA ALA A 138 1.29 -14.43 9.72
C ALA A 138 2.67 -13.86 10.12
N GLN A 139 3.28 -13.03 9.25
CA GLN A 139 4.55 -12.38 9.55
C GLN A 139 4.42 -11.29 10.62
N LEU A 140 3.40 -10.44 10.55
CA LEU A 140 3.12 -9.39 11.55
C LEU A 140 2.93 -9.96 12.95
N ASN A 141 2.29 -11.12 13.04
CA ASN A 141 1.90 -11.77 14.28
C ASN A 141 2.85 -12.87 14.73
N LYS A 142 3.97 -13.06 14.04
CA LYS A 142 4.98 -14.07 14.41
C LYS A 142 5.46 -13.86 15.84
N GLY A 143 5.36 -14.90 16.67
CA GLY A 143 5.74 -14.91 18.08
C GLY A 143 4.75 -14.20 19.02
N LYS A 144 4.06 -13.14 18.58
CA LYS A 144 3.04 -12.43 19.38
C LYS A 144 2.00 -11.82 18.47
N LYS A 145 0.72 -11.98 18.80
CA LYS A 145 -0.38 -11.36 18.06
C LYS A 145 -0.34 -9.83 18.25
N ARG A 146 -0.07 -9.09 17.18
CA ARG A 146 0.10 -7.61 17.16
C ARG A 146 -0.98 -6.90 16.37
N TYR A 147 -1.45 -7.48 15.29
CA TYR A 147 -2.43 -6.89 14.39
C TYR A 147 -3.61 -7.83 14.14
N ARG A 148 -4.76 -7.23 13.88
CA ARG A 148 -5.94 -7.92 13.36
C ARG A 148 -6.50 -7.17 12.17
N VAL A 149 -7.23 -7.87 11.33
CA VAL A 149 -8.05 -7.27 10.28
C VAL A 149 -9.29 -6.65 10.92
N ALA A 150 -9.63 -5.44 10.50
CA ALA A 150 -10.86 -4.77 10.91
C ALA A 150 -11.90 -4.75 9.78
N VAL A 151 -11.46 -4.48 8.55
CA VAL A 151 -12.31 -4.43 7.35
C VAL A 151 -11.51 -4.99 6.17
N VAL A 152 -12.19 -5.69 5.25
CA VAL A 152 -11.67 -6.08 3.94
C VAL A 152 -12.76 -5.79 2.90
N GLN A 153 -12.40 -5.12 1.81
CA GLN A 153 -13.20 -4.92 0.63
C GLN A 153 -12.61 -5.71 -0.53
N PRO A 154 -13.28 -6.75 -1.04
CA PRO A 154 -12.98 -7.29 -2.36
C PRO A 154 -13.41 -6.27 -3.42
N GLU A 155 -12.55 -6.08 -4.42
CA GLU A 155 -12.76 -5.15 -5.51
C GLU A 155 -12.84 -5.92 -6.83
N PHE A 156 -11.82 -5.80 -7.65
CA PHE A 156 -11.70 -6.52 -8.91
C PHE A 156 -11.49 -8.01 -8.67
N ASP A 157 -12.26 -8.86 -9.33
CA ASP A 157 -12.10 -10.32 -9.32
C ASP A 157 -12.18 -10.84 -10.75
N PHE A 158 -11.08 -11.34 -11.26
CA PHE A 158 -10.93 -11.70 -12.67
C PHE A 158 -10.17 -12.99 -12.83
N GLU A 159 -10.69 -13.87 -13.70
CA GLU A 159 -10.10 -15.15 -14.05
C GLU A 159 -9.91 -15.29 -15.56
N ALA A 160 -8.74 -15.76 -15.97
CA ALA A 160 -8.42 -15.95 -17.38
C ALA A 160 -7.44 -17.11 -17.60
N PRO A 161 -7.49 -17.73 -18.79
CA PRO A 161 -6.50 -18.74 -19.19
C PRO A 161 -5.11 -18.13 -19.38
N ALA A 162 -4.09 -18.92 -19.08
CA ALA A 162 -2.70 -18.50 -19.04
C ALA A 162 -1.76 -19.60 -19.54
N ASP A 163 -0.77 -19.21 -20.33
CA ASP A 163 0.40 -20.02 -20.71
C ASP A 163 1.56 -19.69 -19.76
N GLU A 164 1.56 -20.32 -18.58
CA GLU A 164 2.60 -20.09 -17.58
C GLU A 164 3.89 -20.86 -17.89
N ASN A 165 3.77 -22.07 -18.41
CA ASN A 165 4.89 -22.98 -18.65
C ASN A 165 5.57 -22.77 -20.00
N GLN A 166 4.97 -22.01 -20.92
CA GLN A 166 5.45 -21.71 -22.28
C GLN A 166 5.62 -22.98 -23.17
N VAL A 167 4.76 -23.99 -22.94
CA VAL A 167 4.76 -25.21 -23.75
C VAL A 167 3.63 -25.15 -24.78
N PRO A 168 3.93 -25.16 -26.09
CA PRO A 168 2.90 -25.05 -27.10
C PRO A 168 1.96 -26.25 -27.13
N ASN A 169 0.66 -26.00 -27.31
CA ASN A 169 -0.41 -26.98 -27.52
C ASN A 169 -0.58 -28.00 -26.37
N ASP A 170 -0.30 -27.62 -25.14
CA ASP A 170 -0.52 -28.48 -23.96
C ASP A 170 -1.82 -28.15 -23.20
N GLY A 171 -2.54 -27.12 -23.66
CA GLY A 171 -3.86 -26.75 -23.17
C GLY A 171 -5.01 -27.45 -23.93
N PRO A 172 -6.28 -27.07 -23.61
CA PRO A 172 -7.45 -27.55 -24.35
C PRO A 172 -7.40 -27.13 -25.83
N ASN A 173 -8.03 -27.92 -26.69
CA ASN A 173 -8.13 -27.58 -28.11
C ASN A 173 -8.86 -26.24 -28.33
N GLY A 174 -8.54 -25.57 -29.46
CA GLY A 174 -9.19 -24.35 -29.88
C GLY A 174 -8.42 -23.07 -29.50
N LEU A 175 -9.15 -22.04 -29.04
CA LEU A 175 -8.59 -20.70 -28.84
C LEU A 175 -7.56 -20.61 -27.70
N ILE A 176 -7.57 -21.55 -26.76
CA ILE A 176 -6.70 -21.57 -25.58
C ILE A 176 -5.79 -22.82 -25.56
N LYS A 177 -5.44 -23.34 -26.73
CA LYS A 177 -4.62 -24.54 -26.87
C LYS A 177 -3.25 -24.49 -26.20
N ASP A 178 -2.74 -23.26 -25.96
CA ASP A 178 -1.46 -23.02 -25.30
C ASP A 178 -1.63 -22.69 -23.80
N ALA A 179 -2.85 -22.74 -23.24
CA ALA A 179 -3.09 -22.47 -21.83
C ALA A 179 -3.21 -23.76 -21.02
N GLU A 180 -2.28 -24.03 -20.15
CA GLU A 180 -2.35 -25.20 -19.25
C GLU A 180 -3.04 -24.88 -17.92
N ILE A 181 -3.29 -23.59 -17.62
CA ILE A 181 -3.84 -23.15 -16.33
C ILE A 181 -4.75 -21.94 -16.47
N ASN A 182 -5.69 -21.76 -15.54
CA ASN A 182 -6.32 -20.45 -15.29
C ASN A 182 -5.63 -19.76 -14.11
N GLY A 183 -5.35 -18.45 -14.30
CA GLY A 183 -5.00 -17.56 -13.22
C GLY A 183 -6.20 -16.71 -12.80
N ARG A 184 -6.40 -16.51 -11.48
CA ARG A 184 -7.44 -15.63 -10.95
C ARG A 184 -6.88 -14.68 -9.92
N LEU A 185 -7.10 -13.40 -10.14
CA LEU A 185 -6.77 -12.32 -9.22
C LEU A 185 -8.03 -11.76 -8.58
N THR A 186 -8.11 -11.78 -7.24
CA THR A 186 -9.01 -10.91 -6.50
C THR A 186 -8.19 -9.79 -5.86
N MET A 187 -8.42 -8.55 -6.28
CA MET A 187 -7.89 -7.36 -5.62
C MET A 187 -8.71 -7.07 -4.38
N ARG A 188 -8.03 -6.65 -3.32
CA ARG A 188 -8.67 -6.31 -2.06
C ARG A 188 -7.98 -5.11 -1.44
N ASP A 189 -8.77 -4.29 -0.74
CA ASP A 189 -8.29 -3.31 0.21
C ASP A 189 -8.59 -3.77 1.64
N ALA A 190 -7.76 -3.39 2.60
CA ALA A 190 -7.95 -3.79 3.99
C ALA A 190 -7.53 -2.73 5.00
N ILE A 191 -8.18 -2.73 6.16
CA ILE A 191 -7.73 -1.98 7.34
C ILE A 191 -7.25 -2.96 8.40
N LEU A 192 -6.01 -2.76 8.87
CA LEU A 192 -5.47 -3.45 10.05
C LEU A 192 -5.51 -2.55 11.26
N VAL A 193 -5.72 -3.16 12.44
CA VAL A 193 -5.70 -2.50 13.74
C VAL A 193 -4.66 -3.14 14.63
N ARG A 194 -3.81 -2.33 15.25
CA ARG A 194 -2.80 -2.79 16.20
C ARG A 194 -3.44 -3.13 17.55
N LEU A 195 -3.23 -4.35 18.00
CA LEU A 195 -3.69 -4.80 19.30
C LEU A 195 -2.88 -4.13 20.43
N GLY A 196 -3.57 -3.73 21.48
CA GLY A 196 -2.95 -3.05 22.61
C GLY A 196 -2.56 -1.59 22.36
N SER A 197 -2.96 -1.01 21.23
CA SER A 197 -2.73 0.41 20.90
C SER A 197 -3.57 1.39 21.74
N GLY A 198 -4.64 0.92 22.38
CA GLY A 198 -5.65 1.78 23.00
C GLY A 198 -6.66 2.34 22.00
N VAL A 199 -6.57 1.98 20.71
CA VAL A 199 -7.57 2.33 19.70
C VAL A 199 -8.70 1.30 19.72
N VAL A 200 -9.92 1.77 19.92
CA VAL A 200 -11.16 1.00 19.80
C VAL A 200 -11.83 1.36 18.48
N THR A 201 -12.23 0.35 17.73
CA THR A 201 -12.86 0.51 16.40
C THR A 201 -14.33 0.07 16.45
N SER A 202 -15.15 0.76 15.66
CA SER A 202 -16.58 0.49 15.51
C SER A 202 -17.05 0.86 14.09
N HIS A 203 -18.29 0.47 13.73
CA HIS A 203 -18.93 0.82 12.47
C HIS A 203 -18.05 0.54 11.24
N PRO A 204 -17.59 -0.71 11.03
CA PRO A 204 -16.88 -1.06 9.83
C PRO A 204 -17.79 -0.89 8.61
N GLN A 205 -17.29 -0.24 7.58
CA GLN A 205 -17.97 0.05 6.33
C GLN A 205 -17.04 -0.29 5.17
N LYS A 206 -17.61 -0.62 4.03
CA LYS A 206 -16.88 -0.90 2.79
C LYS A 206 -17.81 -0.71 1.60
N GLY A 207 -17.25 -0.46 0.44
CA GLY A 207 -18.02 -0.33 -0.80
C GLY A 207 -17.12 -0.19 -2.02
N ASN A 208 -17.71 -0.41 -3.18
CA ASN A 208 -17.10 -0.11 -4.47
C ASN A 208 -17.60 1.24 -4.95
N PHE A 209 -16.79 1.91 -5.78
CA PHE A 209 -17.19 3.11 -6.47
C PHE A 209 -18.19 2.79 -7.59
N GLN A 210 -19.04 3.76 -7.89
CA GLN A 210 -19.96 3.68 -9.03
C GLN A 210 -19.25 4.04 -10.34
N ASN A 211 -18.27 4.96 -10.27
CA ASN A 211 -17.42 5.28 -11.39
C ASN A 211 -16.30 4.26 -11.50
N MET A 212 -16.25 3.55 -12.62
CA MET A 212 -15.29 2.47 -12.85
C MET A 212 -14.73 2.53 -14.26
N LEU A 213 -13.50 2.06 -14.43
CA LEU A 213 -12.91 1.86 -15.74
C LEU A 213 -13.54 0.63 -16.39
N THR A 214 -13.88 0.75 -17.67
CA THR A 214 -14.31 -0.39 -18.50
C THR A 214 -13.30 -0.61 -19.59
N VAL A 215 -12.80 -1.84 -19.70
CA VAL A 215 -11.80 -2.25 -20.70
C VAL A 215 -12.34 -3.39 -21.56
N GLN A 216 -11.86 -3.51 -22.78
CA GLN A 216 -12.17 -4.62 -23.68
C GLN A 216 -10.98 -5.61 -23.65
N LEU A 217 -11.20 -6.80 -23.10
CA LEU A 217 -10.19 -7.87 -23.04
C LEU A 217 -10.59 -8.97 -24.02
N SER A 218 -9.87 -9.09 -25.14
CA SER A 218 -10.17 -10.08 -26.18
C SER A 218 -11.65 -10.10 -26.62
N GLY A 219 -12.25 -8.92 -26.72
CA GLY A 219 -13.67 -8.77 -27.12
C GLY A 219 -14.69 -8.96 -25.99
N VAL A 220 -14.24 -9.15 -24.76
CA VAL A 220 -15.09 -9.20 -23.55
C VAL A 220 -15.00 -7.89 -22.79
N GLU A 221 -16.14 -7.29 -22.46
CA GLU A 221 -16.19 -6.11 -21.62
C GLU A 221 -15.92 -6.47 -20.15
N VAL A 222 -14.95 -5.81 -19.55
CA VAL A 222 -14.56 -6.03 -18.17
C VAL A 222 -14.57 -4.72 -17.40
N HIS A 223 -15.26 -4.71 -16.26
CA HIS A 223 -15.32 -3.57 -15.35
C HIS A 223 -14.23 -3.69 -14.28
N VAL A 224 -13.33 -2.71 -14.23
CA VAL A 224 -12.28 -2.63 -13.19
C VAL A 224 -12.87 -1.96 -11.97
N LEU A 225 -13.25 -2.75 -10.98
CA LEU A 225 -13.83 -2.26 -9.74
C LEU A 225 -12.73 -1.76 -8.80
N ARG A 226 -12.93 -0.57 -8.25
CA ARG A 226 -12.17 0.01 -7.15
C ARG A 226 -13.11 0.32 -5.99
N GLY A 227 -12.54 0.56 -4.80
CA GLY A 227 -13.39 0.76 -3.64
C GLY A 227 -12.70 1.43 -2.46
N TRP A 228 -13.35 1.28 -1.33
CA TRP A 228 -12.91 1.85 -0.08
C TRP A 228 -13.31 0.98 1.12
N THR A 229 -12.55 1.11 2.17
CA THR A 229 -12.86 0.58 3.50
C THR A 229 -12.87 1.72 4.51
N ALA A 230 -13.75 1.66 5.50
CA ALA A 230 -13.81 2.68 6.55
C ALA A 230 -14.24 2.10 7.90
N LEU A 231 -13.90 2.81 8.96
CA LEU A 231 -14.38 2.52 10.31
C LEU A 231 -14.31 3.79 11.18
N ASP A 232 -15.08 3.81 12.25
CA ASP A 232 -14.90 4.78 13.31
C ASP A 232 -13.88 4.28 14.31
N ALA A 233 -12.94 5.13 14.68
CA ALA A 233 -11.90 4.84 15.64
C ALA A 233 -11.95 5.84 16.82
N LYS A 234 -11.64 5.35 18.03
CA LYS A 234 -11.52 6.18 19.22
C LYS A 234 -10.24 5.80 19.95
N VAL A 235 -9.38 6.77 20.19
CA VAL A 235 -8.27 6.62 21.12
C VAL A 235 -8.75 6.89 22.53
N ARG A 236 -8.34 6.07 23.50
CA ARG A 236 -8.75 6.24 24.91
C ARG A 236 -8.40 7.67 25.38
N GLY A 237 -9.42 8.40 25.86
CA GLY A 237 -9.28 9.78 26.32
C GLY A 237 -9.36 10.86 25.23
N SER A 238 -9.57 10.50 23.94
CA SER A 238 -9.82 11.45 22.84
C SER A 238 -11.25 11.36 22.29
N GLY A 239 -11.55 12.23 21.32
CA GLY A 239 -12.76 12.11 20.49
C GLY A 239 -12.69 10.92 19.53
N LYS A 240 -13.81 10.65 18.88
CA LYS A 240 -13.89 9.72 17.75
C LYS A 240 -13.43 10.39 16.47
N PHE A 241 -12.92 9.61 15.53
CA PHE A 241 -12.65 10.01 14.16
C PHE A 241 -13.02 8.89 13.19
N ARG A 242 -13.28 9.25 11.93
CA ARG A 242 -13.48 8.30 10.84
C ARG A 242 -12.12 8.03 10.18
N PHE A 243 -11.75 6.75 10.07
CA PHE A 243 -10.60 6.29 9.30
C PHE A 243 -11.10 5.68 8.00
N VAL A 244 -10.57 6.15 6.86
CA VAL A 244 -10.94 5.70 5.51
C VAL A 244 -9.66 5.24 4.82
N ASN A 245 -9.73 4.11 4.13
CA ASN A 245 -8.67 3.60 3.25
C ASN A 245 -9.25 3.35 1.86
N THR A 246 -8.51 3.67 0.82
CA THR A 246 -8.95 3.55 -0.58
C THR A 246 -7.78 3.31 -1.52
N HIS A 247 -8.08 2.76 -2.69
CA HIS A 247 -7.21 2.67 -3.84
C HIS A 247 -7.99 3.12 -5.07
N LEU A 248 -7.60 4.28 -5.67
CA LEU A 248 -8.27 4.82 -6.83
C LEU A 248 -7.74 4.20 -8.13
N GLU A 249 -8.43 4.46 -9.26
CA GLU A 249 -8.09 3.86 -10.54
C GLU A 249 -6.68 4.22 -11.03
N ALA A 250 -5.91 3.20 -11.39
CA ALA A 250 -4.53 3.32 -11.85
C ALA A 250 -4.42 3.52 -13.38
N PHE A 251 -5.28 2.83 -14.16
CA PHE A 251 -5.22 2.79 -15.62
C PHE A 251 -6.03 3.90 -16.30
N ASP A 252 -6.35 4.97 -15.57
CA ASP A 252 -7.16 6.07 -16.04
C ASP A 252 -6.38 6.98 -17.01
N ASP A 253 -7.07 7.51 -18.01
CA ASP A 253 -6.51 8.52 -18.89
C ASP A 253 -6.59 9.90 -18.22
N SER A 254 -5.43 10.44 -17.84
CA SER A 254 -5.32 11.76 -17.21
C SER A 254 -5.72 12.92 -18.14
N SER A 255 -5.87 12.69 -19.46
CA SER A 255 -6.35 13.68 -20.42
C SER A 255 -7.87 13.91 -20.28
N GLN A 256 -8.62 12.96 -19.71
CA GLN A 256 -10.05 13.12 -19.43
C GLN A 256 -10.30 14.07 -18.26
N VAL A 257 -11.31 14.92 -18.36
CA VAL A 257 -11.69 15.88 -17.32
C VAL A 257 -13.19 15.83 -17.06
N PRO A 258 -13.65 15.35 -15.89
CA PRO A 258 -12.86 14.75 -14.83
C PRO A 258 -12.39 13.33 -15.19
N SER A 259 -11.21 12.95 -14.70
CA SER A 259 -10.73 11.57 -14.79
C SER A 259 -11.57 10.63 -13.93
N ILE A 260 -11.58 9.32 -14.22
CA ILE A 260 -12.34 8.33 -13.44
C ILE A 260 -11.90 8.37 -11.97
N ARG A 261 -10.58 8.44 -11.70
CA ARG A 261 -10.07 8.55 -10.33
C ARG A 261 -10.52 9.84 -9.63
N ALA A 262 -10.71 10.94 -10.36
CA ALA A 262 -11.27 12.17 -9.81
C ALA A 262 -12.75 12.02 -9.45
N LEU A 263 -13.52 11.31 -10.26
CA LEU A 263 -14.92 10.96 -9.95
C LEU A 263 -14.99 10.06 -8.71
N GLN A 264 -14.13 9.05 -8.61
CA GLN A 264 -14.02 8.17 -7.43
C GLN A 264 -13.64 8.97 -6.17
N ALA A 265 -12.68 9.90 -6.27
CA ALA A 265 -12.35 10.82 -5.17
C ALA A 265 -13.55 11.68 -4.76
N GLY A 266 -14.36 12.11 -5.73
CA GLY A 266 -15.63 12.81 -5.51
C GLY A 266 -16.62 11.96 -4.71
N GLU A 267 -16.76 10.67 -5.03
CA GLU A 267 -17.65 9.76 -4.29
C GLU A 267 -17.25 9.60 -2.81
N LEU A 268 -15.95 9.61 -2.49
CA LEU A 268 -15.48 9.54 -1.09
C LEU A 268 -16.04 10.69 -0.24
N VAL A 269 -16.15 11.87 -0.80
CA VAL A 269 -16.52 13.11 -0.11
C VAL A 269 -17.93 13.62 -0.43
N ALA A 270 -18.65 12.97 -1.33
CA ALA A 270 -20.05 13.26 -1.65
C ALA A 270 -20.97 12.89 -0.48
N LYS A 271 -22.23 13.40 -0.52
CA LYS A 271 -23.26 13.02 0.46
C LYS A 271 -23.47 11.51 0.46
N GLY A 272 -23.28 10.87 1.60
CA GLY A 272 -23.33 9.41 1.77
C GLY A 272 -22.01 8.70 1.56
N GLY A 273 -20.97 9.38 1.07
CA GLY A 273 -19.64 8.83 0.93
C GLY A 273 -18.93 8.58 2.29
N PRO A 274 -17.93 7.69 2.32
CA PRO A 274 -17.30 7.25 3.57
C PRO A 274 -16.61 8.37 4.34
N ALA A 275 -16.13 9.41 3.67
CA ALA A 275 -15.52 10.57 4.29
C ALA A 275 -16.52 11.67 4.66
N THR A 276 -17.82 11.49 4.41
CA THR A 276 -18.87 12.46 4.76
C THR A 276 -19.50 12.12 6.11
N THR A 277 -18.98 12.75 7.17
CA THR A 277 -19.38 12.53 8.55
C THR A 277 -19.15 13.80 9.37
N SER A 278 -19.80 13.92 10.54
CA SER A 278 -19.52 14.96 11.53
C SER A 278 -18.22 14.73 12.30
N LEU A 279 -17.65 13.54 12.21
CA LEU A 279 -16.37 13.22 12.84
C LEU A 279 -15.20 13.85 12.07
N PRO A 280 -14.07 14.14 12.72
CA PRO A 280 -12.81 14.35 12.03
C PRO A 280 -12.49 13.14 11.15
N VAL A 281 -11.94 13.36 9.97
CA VAL A 281 -11.62 12.28 9.02
C VAL A 281 -10.11 12.16 8.88
N VAL A 282 -9.63 10.93 8.91
CA VAL A 282 -8.29 10.53 8.47
C VAL A 282 -8.47 9.60 7.29
N LEU A 283 -8.07 10.05 6.11
CA LEU A 283 -8.10 9.27 4.86
C LEU A 283 -6.67 8.88 4.53
N VAL A 284 -6.46 7.62 4.25
CA VAL A 284 -5.19 7.06 3.76
C VAL A 284 -5.44 6.27 2.49
N GLY A 285 -4.44 6.14 1.65
CA GLY A 285 -4.57 5.32 0.45
C GLY A 285 -3.61 5.69 -0.65
N ASP A 286 -3.63 4.86 -1.67
CA ASP A 286 -3.05 5.11 -2.97
C ASP A 286 -4.11 5.82 -3.83
N LEU A 287 -3.90 7.09 -4.11
CA LEU A 287 -4.83 7.88 -4.90
C LEU A 287 -4.51 7.84 -6.39
N ASN A 288 -3.40 7.22 -6.80
CA ASN A 288 -2.88 7.30 -8.17
C ASN A 288 -2.89 8.73 -8.73
N SER A 289 -2.76 9.72 -7.84
CA SER A 289 -2.89 11.15 -8.12
C SER A 289 -2.05 11.92 -7.12
N ASP A 290 -1.30 12.92 -7.58
CA ASP A 290 -0.43 13.74 -6.73
C ASP A 290 -0.60 15.25 -6.95
N ASP A 291 0.05 16.07 -6.10
CA ASP A 291 0.11 17.53 -6.26
C ASP A 291 1.22 17.96 -7.25
N ASN A 292 2.20 17.08 -7.47
CA ASN A 292 3.31 17.32 -8.37
C ASN A 292 3.07 16.55 -9.66
N THR A 293 2.63 17.25 -10.71
CA THR A 293 2.62 16.62 -12.03
C THR A 293 4.04 16.40 -12.47
N VAL A 294 4.48 15.15 -12.43
CA VAL A 294 5.50 14.64 -13.33
C VAL A 294 4.81 14.45 -14.68
N GLU A 295 5.58 14.41 -15.77
CA GLU A 295 5.03 14.09 -17.08
C GLU A 295 4.18 12.82 -17.02
N GLY A 296 2.88 12.93 -17.39
CA GLY A 296 1.91 11.84 -17.28
C GLY A 296 1.17 11.69 -15.94
N GLY A 297 1.47 12.51 -14.93
CA GLY A 297 0.77 12.48 -13.64
C GLY A 297 -0.63 13.08 -13.70
N ASP A 298 -1.53 12.57 -12.87
CA ASP A 298 -2.89 13.11 -12.69
C ASP A 298 -3.03 13.79 -11.32
N ARG A 299 -3.41 15.07 -11.34
CA ARG A 299 -3.67 15.89 -10.14
C ARG A 299 -5.13 15.93 -9.74
N GLN A 300 -6.04 15.48 -10.60
CA GLN A 300 -7.46 15.80 -10.48
C GLN A 300 -8.08 15.21 -9.22
N ALA A 301 -7.76 13.95 -8.89
CA ALA A 301 -8.30 13.29 -7.69
C ALA A 301 -7.77 13.93 -6.40
N TYR A 302 -6.47 14.20 -6.32
CA TYR A 302 -5.86 14.93 -5.20
C TYR A 302 -6.52 16.29 -5.00
N GLN A 303 -6.66 17.08 -6.08
CA GLN A 303 -7.27 18.41 -6.03
C GLN A 303 -8.75 18.36 -5.64
N ALA A 304 -9.51 17.34 -6.09
CA ALA A 304 -10.91 17.13 -5.69
C ALA A 304 -11.01 16.96 -4.16
N LEU A 305 -10.14 16.16 -3.55
CA LEU A 305 -10.08 15.97 -2.10
C LEU A 305 -9.66 17.25 -1.36
N VAL A 306 -8.67 17.98 -1.87
CA VAL A 306 -8.25 19.27 -1.29
C VAL A 306 -9.36 20.30 -1.35
N LYS A 307 -10.10 20.38 -2.48
CA LYS A 307 -11.28 21.26 -2.65
C LYS A 307 -12.38 20.89 -1.66
N ALA A 308 -12.54 19.62 -1.33
CA ALA A 308 -13.49 19.14 -0.32
C ALA A 308 -13.01 19.36 1.13
N GLY A 309 -11.90 20.06 1.34
CA GLY A 309 -11.37 20.43 2.66
C GLY A 309 -10.38 19.45 3.27
N MET A 310 -9.97 18.40 2.53
CA MET A 310 -8.89 17.53 2.97
C MET A 310 -7.55 18.27 2.96
N ARG A 311 -6.66 17.88 3.84
CA ARG A 311 -5.30 18.46 3.97
C ARG A 311 -4.30 17.33 4.14
N GLU A 312 -3.23 17.38 3.34
CA GLU A 312 -2.10 16.45 3.44
C GLU A 312 -1.45 16.49 4.84
N ARG A 313 -1.10 15.31 5.34
CA ARG A 313 -0.45 15.11 6.65
C ARG A 313 0.84 14.31 6.51
N SER A 314 1.62 14.69 5.53
CA SER A 314 3.00 14.26 5.36
C SER A 314 3.95 15.46 5.50
N THR A 315 5.23 15.19 5.70
CA THR A 315 6.30 16.16 5.48
C THR A 315 6.50 16.36 3.98
N ALA A 316 7.13 17.47 3.60
CA ALA A 316 7.27 17.87 2.20
C ALA A 316 7.73 16.72 1.29
N LYS A 317 6.96 16.50 0.21
CA LYS A 317 7.24 15.56 -0.89
C LYS A 317 7.67 14.15 -0.45
N PRO A 318 6.78 13.35 0.15
CA PRO A 318 7.09 11.97 0.48
C PRO A 318 7.01 11.10 -0.79
N LEU A 319 8.00 11.22 -1.68
CA LEU A 319 8.08 10.46 -2.91
C LEU A 319 8.19 8.96 -2.61
N GLY A 320 7.25 8.18 -3.10
CA GLY A 320 7.10 6.76 -2.76
C GLY A 320 6.65 5.85 -3.89
N CYS A 321 6.46 6.35 -5.10
CA CYS A 321 6.03 5.57 -6.28
C CYS A 321 6.87 5.94 -7.50
N CYS A 322 7.06 5.06 -8.45
CA CYS A 322 6.87 3.62 -8.39
C CYS A 322 8.11 2.93 -8.93
N LEU A 323 8.50 1.82 -8.33
CA LEU A 323 9.56 0.98 -8.88
C LEU A 323 9.07 0.24 -10.13
N LYS A 324 9.99 -0.41 -10.82
CA LYS A 324 9.69 -1.29 -11.96
C LYS A 324 8.93 -2.54 -11.48
N SER A 325 8.27 -3.21 -12.40
CA SER A 325 7.47 -4.42 -12.13
C SER A 325 8.26 -5.59 -11.52
N SER A 326 9.58 -5.66 -11.75
CA SER A 326 10.45 -6.59 -11.04
C SER A 326 10.92 -5.98 -9.72
N LEU A 327 10.65 -6.66 -8.61
CA LEU A 327 11.06 -6.22 -7.28
C LEU A 327 12.38 -6.86 -6.79
N LEU A 328 13.12 -7.54 -7.67
CA LEU A 328 14.47 -8.00 -7.35
C LEU A 328 15.38 -6.81 -7.02
N ALA A 329 16.13 -6.91 -5.93
CA ALA A 329 17.04 -5.83 -5.51
C ALA A 329 18.26 -5.64 -6.43
N VAL A 330 18.54 -6.64 -7.27
CA VAL A 330 19.68 -6.65 -8.20
C VAL A 330 19.18 -7.01 -9.61
N GLY A 331 19.75 -6.38 -10.62
CA GLY A 331 19.42 -6.66 -12.02
C GLY A 331 18.27 -5.82 -12.55
N ALA A 332 17.16 -6.45 -12.93
CA ALA A 332 16.01 -5.79 -13.55
C ALA A 332 15.17 -4.95 -12.59
N GLY A 333 15.42 -5.01 -11.29
CA GLY A 333 14.69 -4.24 -10.27
C GLY A 333 14.98 -2.74 -10.33
N GLY A 334 14.11 -1.98 -9.70
CA GLY A 334 14.21 -0.53 -9.58
C GLY A 334 15.30 -0.06 -8.59
N SER A 335 15.43 1.25 -8.50
CA SER A 335 16.31 1.94 -7.56
C SER A 335 15.54 2.95 -6.71
N VAL A 336 16.16 3.47 -5.65
CA VAL A 336 15.55 4.54 -4.83
C VAL A 336 15.17 5.78 -5.65
N ALA A 337 15.87 6.03 -6.76
CA ALA A 337 15.61 7.16 -7.65
C ALA A 337 14.29 7.05 -8.41
N ASP A 338 13.78 5.82 -8.57
CA ASP A 338 12.50 5.58 -9.26
C ASP A 338 11.28 5.97 -8.40
N PHE A 339 11.47 6.22 -7.09
CA PHE A 339 10.44 6.83 -6.24
C PHE A 339 10.38 8.34 -6.49
N ASP A 340 9.72 8.78 -7.54
CA ASP A 340 9.65 10.16 -8.00
C ASP A 340 8.24 10.78 -7.93
N HIS A 341 7.22 9.99 -7.56
CA HIS A 341 5.83 10.40 -7.37
C HIS A 341 5.38 10.28 -5.92
N GLN A 342 4.38 11.10 -5.54
CA GLN A 342 3.65 10.97 -4.29
C GLN A 342 2.21 10.60 -4.61
N VAL A 343 1.88 9.32 -4.70
CA VAL A 343 0.51 8.85 -4.92
C VAL A 343 -0.12 8.26 -3.66
N ASP A 344 0.72 7.88 -2.69
CA ASP A 344 0.30 7.42 -1.37
C ASP A 344 0.11 8.60 -0.43
N HIS A 345 -1.07 8.75 0.15
CA HIS A 345 -1.44 9.92 0.92
C HIS A 345 -1.95 9.58 2.33
N VAL A 346 -1.69 10.49 3.27
CA VAL A 346 -2.37 10.58 4.55
C VAL A 346 -3.01 11.96 4.63
N MET A 347 -4.30 12.04 4.47
CA MET A 347 -5.05 13.29 4.46
C MET A 347 -6.00 13.39 5.64
N THR A 348 -6.29 14.60 6.11
CA THR A 348 -7.27 14.81 7.17
C THR A 348 -8.23 15.93 6.83
N ARG A 349 -9.49 15.78 7.24
CA ARG A 349 -10.45 16.87 7.32
C ARG A 349 -10.55 17.32 8.79
N ASP A 350 -10.90 18.58 9.02
CA ASP A 350 -10.92 19.26 10.30
C ASP A 350 -9.51 19.54 10.85
N PRO A 351 -8.79 20.50 10.23
CA PRO A 351 -7.43 20.86 10.65
C PRO A 351 -7.36 21.49 12.05
N LYS A 352 -8.51 21.90 12.63
CA LYS A 352 -8.58 22.41 14.01
C LYS A 352 -8.46 21.28 15.01
N LYS A 353 -8.93 20.06 14.65
CA LYS A 353 -8.95 18.89 15.53
C LYS A 353 -7.85 17.87 15.27
N VAL A 354 -7.23 17.88 14.08
CA VAL A 354 -6.16 16.94 13.73
C VAL A 354 -4.90 17.69 13.33
N LYS A 355 -3.81 17.47 14.03
CA LYS A 355 -2.49 18.06 13.76
C LYS A 355 -1.47 17.01 13.39
N LEU A 356 -0.56 17.32 12.46
CA LEU A 356 0.60 16.47 12.18
C LEU A 356 1.64 16.65 13.30
N VAL A 357 2.12 15.54 13.85
CA VAL A 357 3.25 15.49 14.78
C VAL A 357 4.53 15.19 14.01
N THR A 358 4.53 14.12 13.23
CA THR A 358 5.65 13.72 12.36
C THR A 358 5.14 12.79 11.26
N SER A 359 5.86 12.69 10.17
CA SER A 359 5.65 11.67 9.14
C SER A 359 6.97 11.08 8.68
N ALA A 360 6.91 9.95 7.98
CA ALA A 360 8.07 9.30 7.40
C ALA A 360 7.67 8.42 6.23
N VAL A 361 8.45 8.44 5.17
CA VAL A 361 8.44 7.45 4.11
C VAL A 361 9.21 6.22 4.61
N THR A 362 8.71 5.04 4.33
CA THR A 362 9.25 3.76 4.81
C THR A 362 9.37 2.77 3.64
N GLY A 363 10.12 1.68 3.80
CA GLY A 363 10.23 0.66 2.74
C GLY A 363 11.07 1.08 1.52
N ARG A 364 11.93 2.11 1.65
CA ARG A 364 12.80 2.61 0.56
C ARG A 364 14.17 1.90 0.50
N GLN A 365 14.21 0.68 0.97
CA GLN A 365 15.42 -0.16 0.88
C GLN A 365 15.00 -1.62 0.71
N PRO A 366 15.70 -2.39 -0.13
CA PRO A 366 15.42 -3.80 -0.30
C PRO A 366 15.73 -4.60 0.96
N VAL A 367 14.97 -5.66 1.19
CA VAL A 367 15.13 -6.60 2.30
C VAL A 367 15.11 -8.02 1.76
N ASN A 368 16.07 -8.86 2.19
CA ASN A 368 16.18 -10.25 1.74
C ASN A 368 16.26 -10.42 0.19
N GLY A 369 16.89 -9.47 -0.50
CA GLY A 369 17.06 -9.51 -1.96
C GLY A 369 15.89 -8.97 -2.77
N PHE A 370 14.87 -8.40 -2.11
CA PHE A 370 13.68 -7.81 -2.76
C PHE A 370 13.38 -6.42 -2.21
N TRP A 371 12.81 -5.58 -3.04
CA TRP A 371 11.97 -4.48 -2.60
C TRP A 371 10.66 -5.06 -2.06
N ASP A 372 10.16 -4.54 -0.95
CA ASP A 372 8.96 -5.09 -0.31
C ASP A 372 7.68 -4.80 -1.10
N SER A 373 7.68 -3.73 -1.90
CA SER A 373 6.64 -3.29 -2.84
C SER A 373 7.26 -2.32 -3.85
N ASP A 374 6.62 -2.07 -4.96
CA ASP A 374 6.95 -0.99 -5.89
C ASP A 374 6.58 0.40 -5.36
N HIS A 375 5.79 0.46 -4.30
CA HIS A 375 5.56 1.66 -3.50
C HIS A 375 6.39 1.66 -2.22
N ALA A 376 6.75 2.84 -1.73
CA ALA A 376 7.14 3.04 -0.35
C ALA A 376 5.91 3.25 0.53
N GLY A 377 5.99 2.95 1.82
CA GLY A 377 4.91 3.24 2.77
C GLY A 377 4.94 4.67 3.28
N LEU A 378 3.80 5.25 3.56
CA LEU A 378 3.70 6.55 4.22
C LEU A 378 3.11 6.39 5.63
N TYR A 379 3.92 6.74 6.63
CA TYR A 379 3.54 6.76 8.04
C TYR A 379 3.33 8.19 8.51
N SER A 380 2.27 8.45 9.27
CA SER A 380 2.04 9.72 9.93
C SER A 380 1.58 9.53 11.37
N SER A 381 2.18 10.30 12.26
CA SER A 381 1.76 10.45 13.65
C SER A 381 0.92 11.71 13.76
N LEU A 382 -0.31 11.56 14.18
CA LEU A 382 -1.30 12.62 14.25
C LEU A 382 -1.67 12.88 15.71
N TRP A 383 -1.91 14.13 16.06
CA TRP A 383 -2.47 14.55 17.33
C TRP A 383 -3.95 14.86 17.16
N LEU A 384 -4.79 14.11 17.85
CA LEU A 384 -6.25 14.32 17.87
C LEU A 384 -6.61 15.15 19.09
N LEU A 385 -7.11 16.36 18.87
CA LEU A 385 -7.63 17.23 19.92
C LEU A 385 -8.98 16.68 20.44
N ARG A 386 -9.27 16.97 21.72
CA ARG A 386 -10.57 16.65 22.36
C ARG A 386 -11.70 17.50 21.81
#